data_2f9ad94bc3b2e2491aba7fca98235d7a
#
_entry.id   2f9ad94bc3b2e2491aba7fca98235d7a
#
_cell.length_a   1.000
_cell.length_b   1.000
_cell.length_c   1.000
_cell.angle_alpha   90.00
_cell.angle_beta   90.00
_cell.angle_gamma   90.00
#
_symmetry.space_group_name_H-M   'P 1'
#
loop_
_entity.id
_entity.type
_entity.pdbx_description
1 polymer ?
#
loop_
_entity_poly.entity_id
_entity_poly.type
_entity_poly.pdbx_seq_one_letter_code
_entity_poly.pdbx_strand_id
1 'polypeptide(L)'
;MSFVFTSVLTLTQLRRFRWVYCQIETLRRCFLASLRRALDELPETLDGTYEQTLRGIDKHKRDYAIRLFQCLVVSKRPLRVEELAELFAIEHNAETIPTFNSSLRPENPEELILSACSTLVAVVNINHQKFVQFSH
;
A
#
# COMPACT_ATOMS: atom_id res chain seq x y z
N MET A 1 27.34 -2.11 -23.33
CA MET A 1 27.34 -3.07 -22.21
C MET A 1 27.39 -2.43 -20.84
N SER A 2 28.00 -1.27 -20.64
CA SER A 2 28.03 -0.60 -19.33
C SER A 2 26.67 -0.08 -18.86
N PHE A 3 25.78 0.29 -19.76
CA PHE A 3 24.45 0.84 -19.44
C PHE A 3 23.52 -0.20 -18.77
N VAL A 4 23.53 -1.44 -19.23
CA VAL A 4 22.71 -2.52 -18.65
C VAL A 4 23.22 -2.89 -17.26
N PHE A 5 24.53 -2.92 -17.06
CA PHE A 5 25.13 -3.24 -15.78
C PHE A 5 24.86 -2.17 -14.71
N THR A 6 24.94 -0.90 -15.10
CA THR A 6 24.62 0.22 -14.22
C THR A 6 23.13 0.22 -13.83
N SER A 7 22.24 -0.06 -14.77
CA SER A 7 20.80 -0.14 -14.51
C SER A 7 20.43 -1.28 -13.55
N VAL A 8 21.04 -2.45 -13.73
CA VAL A 8 20.82 -3.61 -12.83
C VAL A 8 21.34 -3.33 -11.44
N LEU A 9 22.51 -2.74 -11.30
CA LEU A 9 23.08 -2.35 -10.00
C LEU A 9 22.19 -1.32 -9.28
N THR A 10 21.72 -0.32 -10.02
CA THR A 10 20.84 0.71 -9.47
C THR A 10 19.51 0.12 -8.98
N LEU A 11 18.89 -0.77 -9.76
CA LEU A 11 17.66 -1.46 -9.36
C LEU A 11 17.88 -2.33 -8.13
N THR A 12 19.00 -3.05 -8.06
CA THR A 12 19.34 -3.89 -6.90
C THR A 12 19.55 -3.03 -5.65
N GLN A 13 20.21 -1.89 -5.77
CA GLN A 13 20.39 -0.96 -4.65
C GLN A 13 19.06 -0.36 -4.19
N LEU A 14 18.21 0.09 -5.12
CA LEU A 14 16.88 0.62 -4.82
C LEU A 14 16.01 -0.42 -4.09
N ARG A 15 16.05 -1.68 -4.49
CA ARG A 15 15.35 -2.77 -3.80
C ARG A 15 15.88 -2.98 -2.39
N ARG A 16 17.18 -2.89 -2.15
CA ARG A 16 17.78 -2.98 -0.81
C ARG A 16 17.34 -1.83 0.09
N PHE A 17 17.36 -0.59 -0.38
CA PHE A 17 16.86 0.56 0.36
C PHE A 17 15.37 0.42 0.68
N ARG A 18 14.60 -0.06 -0.26
CA ARG A 18 13.17 -0.31 -0.06
C ARG A 18 12.93 -1.38 0.99
N TRP A 19 13.69 -2.45 0.95
CA TRP A 19 13.63 -3.50 1.96
C TRP A 19 13.91 -2.94 3.37
N VAL A 20 15.00 -2.19 3.53
CA VAL A 20 15.37 -1.56 4.81
C VAL A 20 14.26 -0.62 5.30
N TYR A 21 13.71 0.20 4.42
CA TYR A 21 12.60 1.09 4.77
C TYR A 21 11.40 0.32 5.32
N CYS A 22 10.98 -0.73 4.63
CA CYS A 22 9.86 -1.56 5.07
C CYS A 22 10.13 -2.22 6.43
N GLN A 23 11.36 -2.67 6.69
CA GLN A 23 11.73 -3.26 7.98
C GLN A 23 11.67 -2.23 9.11
N ILE A 24 12.19 -1.04 8.89
CA ILE A 24 12.12 0.05 9.87
C ILE A 24 10.67 0.41 10.19
N GLU A 25 9.82 0.53 9.18
CA GLU A 25 8.38 0.80 9.37
C GLU A 25 7.69 -0.30 10.16
N THR A 26 8.02 -1.56 9.90
CA THR A 26 7.50 -2.70 10.67
C THR A 26 7.92 -2.63 12.13
N LEU A 27 9.21 -2.37 12.39
CA LEU A 27 9.77 -2.30 13.74
C LEU A 27 9.24 -1.11 14.53
N ARG A 28 8.98 0.03 13.90
CA ARG A 28 8.38 1.20 14.56
C ARG A 28 7.01 0.92 15.17
N ARG A 29 6.28 -0.02 14.62
CA ARG A 29 4.94 -0.40 15.09
C ARG A 29 4.98 -1.46 16.20
N CYS A 30 6.16 -2.01 16.50
CA CYS A 30 6.31 -3.02 17.54
C CYS A 30 6.47 -2.39 18.91
N PHE A 31 5.90 -3.05 19.93
CA PHE A 31 6.20 -2.72 21.32
C PHE A 31 7.65 -3.14 21.66
N LEU A 32 8.31 -2.38 22.53
CA LEU A 32 9.68 -2.69 22.96
C LEU A 32 9.85 -4.12 23.47
N ALA A 33 8.85 -4.64 24.17
CA ALA A 33 8.88 -6.01 24.70
C ALA A 33 8.92 -7.09 23.60
N SER A 34 8.39 -6.81 22.42
CA SER A 34 8.33 -7.74 21.28
C SER A 34 9.36 -7.45 20.18
N LEU A 35 10.18 -6.40 20.38
CA LEU A 35 11.13 -5.95 19.35
C LEU A 35 12.14 -7.03 18.95
N ARG A 36 12.69 -7.76 19.92
CA ARG A 36 13.67 -8.84 19.66
C ARG A 36 13.05 -9.94 18.80
N ARG A 37 11.83 -10.36 19.14
CA ARG A 37 11.09 -11.36 18.36
C ARG A 37 10.78 -10.85 16.94
N ALA A 38 10.35 -9.59 16.84
CA ALA A 38 10.09 -8.97 15.54
C ALA A 38 11.35 -8.90 14.66
N LEU A 39 12.53 -8.64 15.25
CA LEU A 39 13.81 -8.67 14.53
C LEU A 39 14.14 -10.08 14.00
N ASP A 40 13.90 -11.12 14.80
CA ASP A 40 14.16 -12.52 14.40
C ASP A 40 13.19 -13.00 13.30
N GLU A 41 12.00 -12.42 13.25
CA GLU A 41 10.95 -12.76 12.28
C GLU A 41 11.00 -11.91 11.00
N LEU A 42 12.01 -11.02 10.83
CA LEU A 42 12.10 -10.18 9.64
C LEU A 42 12.32 -11.00 8.36
N PRO A 43 11.56 -10.75 7.29
CA PRO A 43 11.76 -11.41 6.01
C PRO A 43 13.12 -11.06 5.40
N GLU A 44 13.80 -12.03 4.82
CA GLU A 44 15.11 -11.83 4.19
C GLU A 44 15.03 -11.15 2.83
N THR A 45 13.87 -11.19 2.18
CA THR A 45 13.67 -10.64 0.84
C THR A 45 12.61 -9.55 0.81
N LEU A 46 12.67 -8.68 -0.20
CA LEU A 46 11.66 -7.65 -0.43
C LEU A 46 10.30 -8.28 -0.78
N ASP A 47 10.28 -9.34 -1.57
CA ASP A 47 9.05 -10.03 -1.94
C ASP A 47 8.39 -10.67 -0.70
N GLY A 48 9.19 -11.28 0.17
CA GLY A 48 8.71 -11.80 1.46
C GLY A 48 8.17 -10.69 2.36
N THR A 49 8.77 -9.50 2.34
CA THR A 49 8.29 -8.33 3.07
C THR A 49 6.93 -7.87 2.56
N TYR A 50 6.74 -7.79 1.26
CA TYR A 50 5.45 -7.42 0.67
C TYR A 50 4.37 -8.45 0.99
N GLU A 51 4.70 -9.73 0.90
CA GLU A 51 3.78 -10.81 1.26
C GLU A 51 3.34 -10.71 2.73
N GLN A 52 4.29 -10.49 3.63
CA GLN A 52 4.00 -10.30 5.05
C GLN A 52 3.13 -9.07 5.29
N THR A 53 3.41 -7.96 4.61
CA THR A 53 2.62 -6.73 4.70
C THR A 53 1.18 -6.96 4.24
N LEU A 54 0.99 -7.64 3.11
CA LEU A 54 -0.34 -7.97 2.58
C LEU A 54 -1.12 -8.90 3.50
N ARG A 55 -0.45 -9.88 4.10
CA ARG A 55 -1.07 -10.78 5.09
C ARG A 55 -1.45 -10.07 6.38
N GLY A 56 -0.69 -9.04 6.76
CA GLY A 56 -0.93 -8.23 7.95
C GLY A 56 -2.07 -7.21 7.83
N ILE A 57 -2.64 -7.02 6.63
CA ILE A 57 -3.80 -6.15 6.45
C ILE A 57 -5.01 -6.75 7.18
N ASP A 58 -5.67 -5.91 7.98
CA ASP A 58 -6.88 -6.30 8.70
C ASP A 58 -7.89 -6.95 7.75
N LYS A 59 -8.49 -8.06 8.18
CA LYS A 59 -9.46 -8.82 7.39
C LYS A 59 -10.60 -7.95 6.86
N HIS A 60 -11.08 -7.01 7.67
CA HIS A 60 -12.17 -6.10 7.28
C HIS A 60 -11.76 -5.06 6.24
N LYS A 61 -10.47 -4.73 6.17
CA LYS A 61 -9.90 -3.78 5.20
C LYS A 61 -9.32 -4.45 3.96
N ARG A 62 -9.14 -5.76 3.99
CA ARG A 62 -8.42 -6.51 2.94
C ARG A 62 -9.09 -6.38 1.57
N ASP A 63 -10.41 -6.50 1.52
CA ASP A 63 -11.15 -6.40 0.25
C ASP A 63 -11.01 -5.02 -0.38
N TYR A 64 -11.07 -3.96 0.42
CA TYR A 64 -10.84 -2.60 -0.05
C TYR A 64 -9.40 -2.38 -0.50
N ALA A 65 -8.43 -2.90 0.26
CA ALA A 65 -7.01 -2.81 -0.10
C ALA A 65 -6.73 -3.51 -1.44
N ILE A 66 -7.27 -4.69 -1.66
CA ILE A 66 -7.13 -5.42 -2.93
C ILE A 66 -7.69 -4.62 -4.09
N ARG A 67 -8.89 -4.05 -3.95
CA ARG A 67 -9.51 -3.22 -4.99
C ARG A 67 -8.72 -1.95 -5.25
N LEU A 68 -8.22 -1.30 -4.20
CA LEU A 68 -7.37 -0.13 -4.31
C LEU A 68 -6.11 -0.45 -5.12
N PHE A 69 -5.44 -1.55 -4.81
CA PHE A 69 -4.25 -1.98 -5.56
C PHE A 69 -4.57 -2.34 -7.00
N GLN A 70 -5.69 -3.00 -7.27
CA GLN A 70 -6.14 -3.29 -8.62
C GLN A 70 -6.38 -2.01 -9.42
N CYS A 71 -7.02 -1.01 -8.84
CA CYS A 71 -7.23 0.29 -9.47
C CYS A 71 -5.92 0.99 -9.79
N LEU A 72 -4.96 0.98 -8.86
CA LEU A 72 -3.63 1.58 -9.07
C LEU A 72 -2.84 0.89 -10.16
N VAL A 73 -2.93 -0.45 -10.25
CA VAL A 73 -2.22 -1.24 -11.28
C VAL A 73 -2.78 -0.99 -12.68
N VAL A 74 -4.09 -0.93 -12.83
CA VAL A 74 -4.72 -0.78 -14.16
C VAL A 74 -4.81 0.66 -14.62
N SER A 75 -4.64 1.63 -13.74
CA SER A 75 -4.74 3.05 -14.09
C SER A 75 -3.57 3.49 -14.96
N LYS A 76 -3.90 4.19 -16.03
CA LYS A 76 -2.90 4.80 -16.93
C LYS A 76 -2.44 6.20 -16.49
N ARG A 77 -3.10 6.77 -15.52
CA ARG A 77 -2.78 8.06 -14.91
C ARG A 77 -2.82 7.96 -13.39
N PRO A 78 -2.17 8.87 -12.66
CA PRO A 78 -2.31 8.94 -11.21
C PRO A 78 -3.79 9.14 -10.81
N LEU A 79 -4.23 8.45 -9.78
CA LEU A 79 -5.58 8.57 -9.23
C LEU A 79 -5.58 9.51 -8.03
N ARG A 80 -6.57 10.38 -7.98
CA ARG A 80 -6.77 11.27 -6.83
C ARG A 80 -7.34 10.49 -5.64
N VAL A 81 -7.08 11.01 -4.45
CA VAL A 81 -7.63 10.45 -3.21
C VAL A 81 -9.16 10.36 -3.28
N GLU A 82 -9.81 11.39 -3.81
CA GLU A 82 -11.28 11.42 -3.95
C GLU A 82 -11.81 10.38 -4.93
N GLU A 83 -11.08 10.09 -6.00
CA GLU A 83 -11.45 9.04 -6.97
C GLU A 83 -11.39 7.65 -6.33
N LEU A 84 -10.33 7.38 -5.57
CA LEU A 84 -10.21 6.11 -4.85
C LEU A 84 -11.19 6.00 -3.68
N ALA A 85 -11.58 7.12 -3.08
CA ALA A 85 -12.59 7.13 -2.03
C ALA A 85 -13.94 6.58 -2.49
N GLU A 86 -14.28 6.72 -3.77
CA GLU A 86 -15.52 6.16 -4.33
C GLU A 86 -15.58 4.62 -4.24
N LEU A 87 -14.44 3.93 -4.13
CA LEU A 87 -14.42 2.49 -3.90
C LEU A 87 -15.11 2.08 -2.60
N PHE A 88 -15.05 2.93 -1.58
CA PHE A 88 -15.69 2.66 -0.29
C PHE A 88 -17.22 2.83 -0.34
N ALA A 89 -17.71 3.59 -1.32
CA ALA A 89 -19.14 3.79 -1.55
C ALA A 89 -19.80 2.66 -2.37
N ILE A 90 -19.02 1.69 -2.84
CA ILE A 90 -19.52 0.56 -3.60
C ILE A 90 -19.71 -0.62 -2.65
N GLU A 91 -20.95 -1.04 -2.46
CA GLU A 91 -21.28 -2.24 -1.73
C GLU A 91 -21.12 -3.47 -2.62
N HIS A 92 -20.34 -4.41 -2.16
CA HIS A 92 -20.14 -5.69 -2.84
C HIS A 92 -20.68 -6.82 -1.96
N ASN A 93 -21.85 -7.30 -2.31
CA ASN A 93 -22.39 -8.54 -1.75
C ASN A 93 -22.08 -9.69 -2.73
N ALA A 94 -21.66 -10.83 -2.21
CA ALA A 94 -21.27 -11.97 -3.05
C ALA A 94 -22.37 -12.47 -4.00
N GLU A 95 -23.63 -12.15 -3.72
CA GLU A 95 -24.79 -12.66 -4.44
C GLU A 95 -25.51 -11.61 -5.29
N THR A 96 -25.08 -10.35 -5.25
CA THR A 96 -25.79 -9.25 -5.91
C THR A 96 -24.86 -8.41 -6.77
N ILE A 97 -25.45 -7.68 -7.72
CA ILE A 97 -24.74 -6.68 -8.51
C ILE A 97 -24.24 -5.58 -7.56
N PRO A 98 -22.98 -5.13 -7.68
CA PRO A 98 -22.46 -4.04 -6.87
C PRO A 98 -23.36 -2.81 -6.96
N THR A 99 -23.70 -2.23 -5.82
CA THR A 99 -24.55 -1.04 -5.72
C THR A 99 -23.78 0.13 -5.14
N PHE A 100 -24.10 1.33 -5.62
CA PHE A 100 -23.50 2.55 -5.13
C PHE A 100 -24.31 3.12 -3.95
N ASN A 101 -23.65 3.37 -2.84
CA ASN A 101 -24.25 3.96 -1.65
C ASN A 101 -23.41 5.16 -1.17
N SER A 102 -23.85 6.36 -1.48
CA SER A 102 -23.14 7.59 -1.15
C SER A 102 -22.95 7.82 0.36
N SER A 103 -23.78 7.21 1.20
CA SER A 103 -23.66 7.33 2.66
C SER A 103 -22.42 6.62 3.23
N LEU A 104 -21.82 5.72 2.45
CA LEU A 104 -20.59 5.00 2.82
C LEU A 104 -19.31 5.75 2.45
N ARG A 105 -19.41 6.94 1.86
CA ARG A 105 -18.22 7.76 1.59
C ARG A 105 -17.53 8.10 2.90
N PRO A 106 -16.21 7.88 2.98
CA PRO A 106 -15.47 8.18 4.20
C PRO A 106 -15.35 9.70 4.39
N GLU A 107 -15.43 10.16 5.63
CA GLU A 107 -15.18 11.57 5.99
C GLU A 107 -13.72 11.96 5.75
N ASN A 108 -12.79 11.05 6.02
CA ASN A 108 -11.36 11.25 5.79
C ASN A 108 -10.79 10.13 4.89
N PRO A 109 -10.94 10.28 3.56
CA PRO A 109 -10.51 9.23 2.63
C PRO A 109 -9.01 8.99 2.62
N GLU A 110 -8.18 10.00 2.83
CA GLU A 110 -6.73 9.88 2.89
C GLU A 110 -6.29 8.96 4.04
N GLU A 111 -6.80 9.22 5.22
CA GLU A 111 -6.51 8.40 6.41
C GLU A 111 -6.94 6.95 6.20
N LEU A 112 -8.10 6.73 5.62
CA LEU A 112 -8.62 5.41 5.35
C LEU A 112 -7.77 4.63 4.34
N ILE A 113 -7.35 5.28 3.25
CA ILE A 113 -6.46 4.70 2.24
C ILE A 113 -5.11 4.34 2.87
N LEU A 114 -4.51 5.25 3.63
CA LEU A 114 -3.23 5.00 4.30
C LEU A 114 -3.35 3.94 5.40
N SER A 115 -4.49 3.85 6.08
CA SER A 115 -4.71 2.82 7.09
C SER A 115 -4.80 1.41 6.50
N ALA A 116 -5.19 1.30 5.24
CA ALA A 116 -5.24 0.00 4.55
C ALA A 116 -3.84 -0.57 4.32
N CYS A 117 -2.92 0.23 3.81
CA CYS A 117 -1.53 -0.21 3.62
C CYS A 117 -0.55 0.95 3.42
N SER A 118 -0.15 1.62 4.48
CA SER A 118 0.74 2.79 4.43
C SER A 118 2.15 2.51 3.94
N THR A 119 2.62 1.26 3.99
CA THR A 119 3.96 0.89 3.50
C THR A 119 4.01 0.69 1.99
N LEU A 120 2.89 0.36 1.36
CA LEU A 120 2.82 0.07 -0.07
C LEU A 120 2.29 1.24 -0.90
N VAL A 121 1.57 2.16 -0.28
CA VAL A 121 1.02 3.34 -0.95
C VAL A 121 1.47 4.63 -0.30
N ALA A 122 1.58 5.67 -1.10
CA ALA A 122 1.89 7.04 -0.65
C ALA A 122 0.88 8.01 -1.24
N VAL A 123 0.58 9.05 -0.47
CA VAL A 123 -0.19 10.20 -0.93
C VAL A 123 0.76 11.34 -1.27
N VAL A 124 0.69 11.82 -2.49
CA VAL A 124 1.54 12.89 -3.01
C VAL A 124 0.68 14.11 -3.33
N ASN A 125 1.10 15.28 -2.86
CA ASN A 125 0.42 16.54 -3.15
C ASN A 125 1.09 17.22 -4.35
N ILE A 126 0.32 17.44 -5.41
CA ILE A 126 0.77 18.11 -6.63
C ILE A 126 -0.27 19.19 -6.95
N ASN A 127 0.14 20.46 -6.96
CA ASN A 127 -0.74 21.60 -7.25
C ASN A 127 -2.03 21.62 -6.42
N HIS A 128 -1.93 21.41 -5.12
CA HIS A 128 -3.03 21.35 -4.16
C HIS A 128 -4.02 20.19 -4.37
N GLN A 129 -3.65 19.21 -5.20
CA GLN A 129 -4.40 17.96 -5.38
C GLN A 129 -3.60 16.79 -4.82
N LYS A 130 -4.29 15.88 -4.15
CA LYS A 130 -3.68 14.69 -3.55
C LYS A 130 -3.90 13.48 -4.43
N PHE A 131 -2.79 12.84 -4.80
CA PHE A 131 -2.76 11.64 -5.62
C PHE A 131 -2.23 10.46 -4.81
N VAL A 132 -2.73 9.29 -5.12
CA VAL A 132 -2.28 8.04 -4.52
C VAL A 132 -1.43 7.29 -5.54
N GLN A 133 -0.30 6.78 -5.09
CA GLN A 133 0.59 5.97 -5.91
C GLN A 133 1.23 4.88 -5.07
N PHE A 134 1.81 3.87 -5.72
CA PHE A 134 2.69 2.96 -5.01
C PHE A 134 3.91 3.70 -4.49
N SER A 135 4.38 3.32 -3.30
CA SER A 135 5.47 4.05 -2.62
C SER A 135 6.86 3.87 -3.25
N HIS A 136 6.93 3.30 -4.42
CA HIS A 136 8.21 3.13 -5.16
C HIS A 136 7.99 3.01 -6.66
#